data_a60508d1ed3dbff6c018ea650f204c41
#
_entry.id   a60508d1ed3dbff6c018ea650f204c41
#
_cell.length_a   1.000
_cell.length_b   1.000
_cell.length_c   1.000
_cell.angle_alpha   90.00
_cell.angle_beta   90.00
_cell.angle_gamma   90.00
#
_symmetry.space_group_name_H-M   'P 1'
#
loop_
_entity.id
_entity.type
_entity.pdbx_description
1 polymer ?
#
loop_
_entity_poly.entity_id
_entity_poly.type
_entity_poly.pdbx_seq_one_letter_code
_entity_poly.pdbx_strand_id
1 'polypeptide(L)'
;MTPEYKSLLMRCNRLLGTALVEQNLVKLEDLEKANERLLEVIAAKQTRQSTILGVLAYEMKAVKEDDILHHAVETDGIGLVDLRSYEVSEELRKSCDVGACWATWTVPFDHEEEFYSLATAHYLSPAVRSFWEKQLGSQIVWYGTTLDVLADYLEKLESEHAAPSIATGTRSPFAPPAAGGAPAKSA
;
A
#
# COMPACT_ATOMS: atom_id res chain seq x y z
N MET A 1 3.96 -4.77 12.73
CA MET A 1 4.50 -4.95 11.36
C MET A 1 5.64 -5.97 11.41
N THR A 2 5.60 -7.00 10.57
CA THR A 2 6.64 -8.03 10.47
C THR A 2 7.94 -7.49 9.85
N PRO A 3 9.10 -8.16 10.02
CA PRO A 3 10.35 -7.75 9.38
C PRO A 3 10.25 -7.68 7.84
N GLU A 4 9.46 -8.58 7.25
CA GLU A 4 9.22 -8.63 5.80
C GLU A 4 8.48 -7.39 5.31
N TYR A 5 7.39 -6.99 5.99
CA TYR A 5 6.67 -5.78 5.65
C TYR A 5 7.46 -4.50 5.93
N LYS A 6 8.33 -4.52 6.95
CA LYS A 6 9.25 -3.40 7.17
C LYS A 6 10.24 -3.26 6.00
N SER A 7 10.77 -4.37 5.49
CA SER A 7 11.65 -4.36 4.32
C SER A 7 10.91 -3.88 3.06
N LEU A 8 9.67 -4.34 2.87
CA LEU A 8 8.81 -3.90 1.77
C LEU A 8 8.53 -2.40 1.85
N LEU A 9 8.13 -1.89 3.03
CA LEU A 9 7.90 -0.46 3.27
C LEU A 9 9.12 0.39 2.88
N MET A 10 10.30 -0.01 3.34
CA MET A 10 11.55 0.71 3.03
C MET A 10 11.84 0.72 1.53
N ARG A 11 11.62 -0.41 0.86
CA ARG A 11 11.81 -0.52 -0.59
C ARG A 11 10.80 0.34 -1.36
N CYS A 12 9.52 0.31 -0.97
CA CYS A 12 8.47 1.11 -1.60
C CYS A 12 8.77 2.60 -1.49
N ASN A 13 9.14 3.06 -0.29
CA ASN A 13 9.48 4.47 -0.05
C ASN A 13 10.73 4.91 -0.84
N ARG A 14 11.79 4.09 -0.84
CA ARG A 14 13.00 4.41 -1.59
C ARG A 14 12.73 4.57 -3.07
N LEU A 15 12.00 3.64 -3.67
CA LEU A 15 11.72 3.68 -5.12
C LEU A 15 10.69 4.75 -5.47
N LEU A 16 9.78 5.10 -4.56
CA LEU A 16 8.92 6.26 -4.73
C LEU A 16 9.75 7.56 -4.78
N GLY A 17 10.63 7.77 -3.79
CA GLY A 17 11.49 8.94 -3.75
C GLY A 17 12.34 9.08 -5.01
N THR A 18 12.94 7.99 -5.48
CA THR A 18 13.70 7.98 -6.73
C THR A 18 12.83 8.39 -7.93
N ALA A 19 11.64 7.82 -8.06
CA ALA A 19 10.72 8.16 -9.15
C ALA A 19 10.29 9.62 -9.12
N LEU A 20 10.02 10.19 -7.94
CA LEU A 20 9.66 11.61 -7.79
C LEU A 20 10.77 12.55 -8.27
N VAL A 21 12.04 12.20 -8.04
CA VAL A 21 13.18 12.99 -8.53
C VAL A 21 13.38 12.80 -10.04
N GLU A 22 13.30 11.58 -10.55
CA GLU A 22 13.43 11.26 -11.99
C GLU A 22 12.38 11.98 -12.83
N GLN A 23 11.18 12.16 -12.27
CA GLN A 23 10.06 12.87 -12.92
C GLN A 23 10.06 14.38 -12.65
N ASN A 24 11.10 14.91 -12.00
CA ASN A 24 11.25 16.32 -11.64
C ASN A 24 10.12 16.89 -10.76
N LEU A 25 9.43 16.04 -10.00
CA LEU A 25 8.41 16.46 -9.05
C LEU A 25 9.02 16.93 -7.72
N VAL A 26 10.20 16.40 -7.36
CA VAL A 26 10.94 16.72 -6.14
C VAL A 26 12.42 16.92 -6.48
N LYS A 27 13.10 17.83 -5.80
CA LYS A 27 14.54 18.02 -5.93
C LYS A 27 15.31 16.94 -5.16
N LEU A 28 16.48 16.57 -5.66
CA LEU A 28 17.34 15.57 -4.99
C LEU A 28 17.69 15.98 -3.55
N GLU A 29 18.01 17.25 -3.32
CA GLU A 29 18.35 17.78 -1.98
C GLU A 29 17.19 17.63 -0.98
N ASP A 30 15.95 17.80 -1.43
CA ASP A 30 14.77 17.62 -0.59
C ASP A 30 14.52 16.14 -0.31
N LEU A 31 14.76 15.26 -1.29
CA LEU A 31 14.68 13.81 -1.09
C LEU A 31 15.73 13.31 -0.08
N GLU A 32 16.95 13.81 -0.13
CA GLU A 32 18.02 13.45 0.82
C GLU A 32 17.60 13.78 2.25
N LYS A 33 17.15 15.01 2.51
CA LYS A 33 16.63 15.44 3.81
C LYS A 33 15.42 14.62 4.25
N ALA A 34 14.51 14.34 3.33
CA ALA A 34 13.32 13.54 3.62
C ALA A 34 13.68 12.08 4.00
N ASN A 35 14.70 11.50 3.38
CA ASN A 35 15.17 10.15 3.72
C ASN A 35 15.77 10.11 5.14
N GLU A 36 16.58 11.10 5.53
CA GLU A 36 17.11 11.21 6.89
C GLU A 36 15.96 11.29 7.91
N ARG A 37 14.99 12.16 7.65
CA ARG A 37 13.83 12.34 8.51
C ARG A 37 12.97 11.07 8.59
N LEU A 38 12.74 10.37 7.48
CA LEU A 38 11.99 9.13 7.44
C LEU A 38 12.66 8.04 8.31
N LEU A 39 13.98 7.95 8.28
CA LEU A 39 14.72 7.00 9.14
C LEU A 39 14.54 7.30 10.63
N GLU A 40 14.52 8.57 11.04
CA GLU A 40 14.23 8.97 12.42
C GLU A 40 12.82 8.57 12.85
N VAL A 41 11.82 8.83 12.01
CA VAL A 41 10.41 8.49 12.26
C VAL A 41 10.24 6.96 12.41
N ILE A 42 10.88 6.18 11.54
CA ILE A 42 10.86 4.71 11.62
C ILE A 42 11.57 4.21 12.91
N ALA A 43 12.68 4.82 13.28
CA ALA A 43 13.42 4.47 14.50
C ALA A 43 12.59 4.79 15.77
N ALA A 44 11.81 5.85 15.76
CA ALA A 44 10.89 6.21 16.83
C ALA A 44 9.64 5.31 16.95
N LYS A 45 9.56 4.22 16.19
CA LYS A 45 8.43 3.27 16.12
C LYS A 45 7.10 3.86 15.64
N GLN A 46 7.10 5.00 15.01
CA GLN A 46 5.92 5.57 14.34
C GLN A 46 5.76 4.98 12.94
N THR A 47 5.94 3.67 12.81
CA THR A 47 6.06 2.98 11.51
C THR A 47 4.80 3.00 10.66
N ARG A 48 3.63 3.22 11.23
CA ARG A 48 2.37 3.17 10.48
C ARG A 48 2.19 4.33 9.53
N GLN A 49 2.59 5.52 9.94
CA GLN A 49 2.44 6.75 9.13
C GLN A 49 3.75 7.13 8.42
N SER A 50 4.73 6.23 8.42
CA SER A 50 6.06 6.50 7.89
C SER A 50 6.08 6.35 6.38
N THR A 51 5.91 7.45 5.67
CA THR A 51 6.04 7.50 4.22
C THR A 51 6.90 8.68 3.79
N ILE A 52 7.76 8.46 2.79
CA ILE A 52 8.57 9.52 2.20
C ILE A 52 7.70 10.64 1.63
N LEU A 53 6.52 10.27 1.08
CA LEU A 53 5.54 11.22 0.58
C LEU A 53 4.99 12.12 1.71
N GLY A 54 4.69 11.53 2.87
CA GLY A 54 4.22 12.28 4.03
C GLY A 54 5.25 13.30 4.52
N VAL A 55 6.54 12.91 4.58
CA VAL A 55 7.62 13.83 4.94
C VAL A 55 7.75 14.96 3.90
N LEU A 56 7.80 14.61 2.62
CA LEU A 56 7.95 15.60 1.54
C LEU A 56 6.77 16.56 1.43
N ALA A 57 5.53 16.05 1.52
CA ALA A 57 4.34 16.84 1.30
C ALA A 57 3.89 17.63 2.55
N TYR A 58 3.90 16.98 3.72
CA TYR A 58 3.28 17.55 4.92
C TYR A 58 4.29 18.17 5.90
N GLU A 59 5.46 17.57 6.10
CA GLU A 59 6.48 18.14 7.01
C GLU A 59 7.33 19.20 6.29
N MET A 60 7.88 18.88 5.11
CA MET A 60 8.79 19.75 4.38
C MET A 60 8.09 20.71 3.40
N LYS A 61 6.88 20.38 2.96
CA LYS A 61 6.12 21.12 1.93
C LYS A 61 6.92 21.30 0.62
N ALA A 62 7.74 20.32 0.29
CA ALA A 62 8.57 20.31 -0.91
C ALA A 62 7.77 19.98 -2.18
N VAL A 63 6.63 19.31 -2.04
CA VAL A 63 5.71 18.95 -3.12
C VAL A 63 4.29 18.93 -2.57
N LYS A 64 3.30 19.13 -3.44
CA LYS A 64 1.90 18.88 -3.09
C LYS A 64 1.50 17.49 -3.54
N GLU A 65 0.75 16.79 -2.70
CA GLU A 65 0.24 15.46 -3.04
C GLU A 65 -0.64 15.49 -4.29
N ASP A 66 -1.46 16.53 -4.43
CA ASP A 66 -2.30 16.73 -5.63
C ASP A 66 -1.48 16.84 -6.92
N ASP A 67 -0.31 17.47 -6.89
CA ASP A 67 0.56 17.60 -8.07
C ASP A 67 1.09 16.21 -8.50
N ILE A 68 1.38 15.33 -7.54
CA ILE A 68 1.80 13.95 -7.80
C ILE A 68 0.65 13.12 -8.38
N LEU A 69 -0.55 13.27 -7.80
CA LEU A 69 -1.74 12.58 -8.30
C LEU A 69 -2.09 13.03 -9.72
N HIS A 70 -2.09 14.33 -9.99
CA HIS A 70 -2.32 14.87 -11.33
C HIS A 70 -1.29 14.34 -12.33
N HIS A 71 -0.01 14.33 -11.95
CA HIS A 71 1.06 13.79 -12.80
C HIS A 71 0.78 12.31 -13.16
N ALA A 72 0.42 11.48 -12.18
CA ALA A 72 0.12 10.06 -12.42
C ALA A 72 -1.13 9.87 -13.32
N VAL A 73 -2.15 10.71 -13.16
CA VAL A 73 -3.34 10.71 -14.05
C VAL A 73 -2.96 11.09 -15.48
N GLU A 74 -2.19 12.15 -15.66
CA GLU A 74 -1.82 12.65 -16.99
C GLU A 74 -0.82 11.73 -17.71
N THR A 75 0.12 11.14 -16.98
CA THR A 75 1.22 10.36 -17.56
C THR A 75 0.83 8.89 -17.75
N ASP A 76 0.18 8.30 -16.77
CA ASP A 76 -0.11 6.85 -16.73
C ASP A 76 -1.60 6.53 -16.90
N GLY A 77 -2.47 7.54 -16.93
CA GLY A 77 -3.90 7.37 -17.18
C GLY A 77 -4.66 6.67 -16.05
N ILE A 78 -4.15 6.71 -14.80
CA ILE A 78 -4.85 6.12 -13.65
C ILE A 78 -6.10 6.93 -13.29
N GLY A 79 -7.10 6.26 -12.68
CA GLY A 79 -8.25 6.93 -12.09
C GLY A 79 -7.90 7.60 -10.75
N LEU A 80 -8.85 8.37 -10.20
CA LEU A 80 -8.81 8.86 -8.82
C LEU A 80 -10.02 8.30 -8.05
N VAL A 81 -9.83 8.00 -6.77
CA VAL A 81 -10.90 7.49 -5.90
C VAL A 81 -10.82 8.11 -4.51
N ASP A 82 -11.97 8.48 -3.96
CA ASP A 82 -12.13 8.78 -2.52
C ASP A 82 -12.80 7.59 -1.84
N LEU A 83 -12.00 6.79 -1.12
CA LEU A 83 -12.49 5.60 -0.42
C LEU A 83 -13.53 5.89 0.67
N ARG A 84 -13.64 7.14 1.14
CA ARG A 84 -14.65 7.55 2.14
C ARG A 84 -16.05 7.52 1.56
N SER A 85 -16.18 7.69 0.23
CA SER A 85 -17.44 7.65 -0.49
C SER A 85 -17.73 6.32 -1.19
N TYR A 86 -16.79 5.34 -1.07
CA TYR A 86 -16.90 4.04 -1.71
C TYR A 86 -17.25 2.94 -0.71
N GLU A 87 -18.25 2.12 -1.03
CA GLU A 87 -18.65 0.99 -0.21
C GLU A 87 -17.91 -0.29 -0.63
N VAL A 88 -16.83 -0.60 0.08
CA VAL A 88 -16.04 -1.81 -0.16
C VAL A 88 -16.75 -3.02 0.44
N SER A 89 -16.85 -4.11 -0.33
CA SER A 89 -17.50 -5.33 0.15
C SER A 89 -16.84 -5.90 1.40
N GLU A 90 -17.65 -6.47 2.30
CA GLU A 90 -17.15 -7.08 3.55
C GLU A 90 -16.20 -8.25 3.28
N GLU A 91 -16.46 -9.02 2.22
CA GLU A 91 -15.62 -10.14 1.81
C GLU A 91 -14.22 -9.66 1.42
N LEU A 92 -14.13 -8.62 0.61
CA LEU A 92 -12.85 -8.05 0.19
C LEU A 92 -12.09 -7.47 1.37
N ARG A 93 -12.76 -6.71 2.26
CA ARG A 93 -12.14 -6.17 3.47
C ARG A 93 -11.57 -7.27 4.37
N LYS A 94 -12.30 -8.36 4.59
CA LYS A 94 -11.85 -9.50 5.41
C LYS A 94 -10.69 -10.26 4.80
N SER A 95 -10.57 -10.28 3.48
CA SER A 95 -9.50 -10.97 2.75
C SER A 95 -8.20 -10.18 2.67
N CYS A 96 -8.22 -8.86 2.93
CA CYS A 96 -7.06 -8.00 2.83
C CYS A 96 -5.95 -8.36 3.84
N ASP A 97 -4.71 -8.37 3.37
CA ASP A 97 -3.53 -8.38 4.24
C ASP A 97 -3.21 -6.95 4.68
N VAL A 98 -3.66 -6.59 5.88
CA VAL A 98 -3.49 -5.25 6.45
C VAL A 98 -2.02 -4.84 6.55
N GLY A 99 -1.12 -5.81 6.81
CA GLY A 99 0.32 -5.55 6.88
C GLY A 99 0.90 -5.15 5.53
N ALA A 100 0.49 -5.84 4.46
CA ALA A 100 0.86 -5.51 3.09
C ALA A 100 0.28 -4.14 2.67
N CYS A 101 -0.98 -3.88 3.01
CA CYS A 101 -1.64 -2.61 2.71
C CYS A 101 -0.89 -1.42 3.33
N TRP A 102 -0.54 -1.48 4.62
CA TRP A 102 0.28 -0.46 5.27
C TRP A 102 1.70 -0.33 4.68
N ALA A 103 2.33 -1.46 4.35
CA ALA A 103 3.69 -1.44 3.81
C ALA A 103 3.79 -0.78 2.41
N THR A 104 2.70 -0.85 1.65
CA THR A 104 2.64 -0.35 0.28
C THR A 104 1.80 0.92 0.12
N TRP A 105 1.08 1.37 1.17
CA TRP A 105 0.08 2.43 1.11
C TRP A 105 -0.90 2.19 -0.05
N THR A 106 -1.45 0.98 -0.09
CA THR A 106 -2.31 0.52 -1.17
C THR A 106 -3.36 -0.43 -0.62
N VAL A 107 -4.59 -0.31 -1.08
CA VAL A 107 -5.68 -1.21 -0.69
C VAL A 107 -6.46 -1.69 -1.92
N PRO A 108 -6.82 -2.98 -2.00
CA PRO A 108 -7.86 -3.44 -2.89
C PRO A 108 -9.21 -2.91 -2.38
N PHE A 109 -9.98 -2.26 -3.24
CA PHE A 109 -11.27 -1.72 -2.85
C PHE A 109 -12.44 -2.24 -3.67
N ASP A 110 -12.14 -2.88 -4.82
CA ASP A 110 -13.13 -3.54 -5.64
C ASP A 110 -12.54 -4.77 -6.35
N HIS A 111 -13.38 -5.74 -6.65
CA HIS A 111 -12.99 -6.96 -7.35
C HIS A 111 -14.17 -7.45 -8.22
N GLU A 112 -14.00 -7.37 -9.51
CA GLU A 112 -14.96 -7.87 -10.49
C GLU A 112 -14.30 -8.88 -11.44
N GLU A 113 -14.82 -10.10 -11.46
CA GLU A 113 -14.31 -11.20 -12.29
C GLU A 113 -12.80 -11.41 -12.16
N GLU A 114 -12.00 -10.95 -13.14
CA GLU A 114 -10.55 -11.09 -13.19
C GLU A 114 -9.82 -9.80 -12.81
N PHE A 115 -10.54 -8.72 -12.50
CA PHE A 115 -9.97 -7.40 -12.25
C PHE A 115 -10.02 -7.02 -10.78
N TYR A 116 -8.89 -6.59 -10.25
CA TYR A 116 -8.82 -5.92 -8.95
C TYR A 116 -8.64 -4.42 -9.14
N SER A 117 -9.48 -3.63 -8.48
CA SER A 117 -9.30 -2.18 -8.37
C SER A 117 -8.53 -1.85 -7.10
N LEU A 118 -7.35 -1.23 -7.25
CA LEU A 118 -6.46 -0.86 -6.16
C LEU A 118 -6.33 0.65 -6.03
N ALA A 119 -6.57 1.15 -4.82
CA ALA A 119 -6.31 2.55 -4.47
C ALA A 119 -4.95 2.69 -3.80
N THR A 120 -4.13 3.64 -4.23
CA THR A 120 -2.78 3.83 -3.73
C THR A 120 -2.37 5.30 -3.69
N ALA A 121 -1.60 5.69 -2.68
CA ALA A 121 -0.87 6.96 -2.64
C ALA A 121 0.56 6.83 -3.22
N HIS A 122 1.02 5.59 -3.46
CA HIS A 122 2.39 5.29 -3.89
C HIS A 122 2.47 4.74 -5.31
N TYR A 123 1.55 5.14 -6.20
CA TYR A 123 1.49 4.61 -7.58
C TYR A 123 2.83 4.69 -8.32
N LEU A 124 3.55 5.81 -8.20
CA LEU A 124 4.82 6.00 -8.88
C LEU A 124 5.95 5.07 -8.39
N SER A 125 5.76 4.35 -7.29
CA SER A 125 6.73 3.35 -6.82
C SER A 125 6.63 2.03 -7.61
N PRO A 126 7.65 1.65 -8.40
CA PRO A 126 7.63 0.37 -9.11
C PRO A 126 7.54 -0.84 -8.17
N ALA A 127 8.03 -0.70 -6.92
CA ALA A 127 7.96 -1.78 -5.93
C ALA A 127 6.53 -2.08 -5.49
N VAL A 128 5.68 -1.06 -5.41
CA VAL A 128 4.26 -1.21 -5.08
C VAL A 128 3.55 -1.98 -6.18
N ARG A 129 3.69 -1.54 -7.44
CA ARG A 129 3.07 -2.20 -8.58
C ARG A 129 3.50 -3.66 -8.71
N SER A 130 4.81 -3.92 -8.71
CA SER A 130 5.33 -5.29 -8.81
C SER A 130 4.93 -6.19 -7.64
N PHE A 131 4.76 -5.65 -6.44
CA PHE A 131 4.28 -6.42 -5.29
C PHE A 131 2.85 -6.91 -5.53
N TRP A 132 1.95 -5.99 -5.87
CA TRP A 132 0.54 -6.32 -6.04
C TRP A 132 0.27 -7.18 -7.28
N GLU A 133 0.94 -6.94 -8.40
CA GLU A 133 0.89 -7.79 -9.60
C GLU A 133 1.30 -9.24 -9.29
N LYS A 134 2.33 -9.42 -8.47
CA LYS A 134 2.74 -10.74 -8.01
C LYS A 134 1.74 -11.39 -7.04
N GLN A 135 1.16 -10.58 -6.17
CA GLN A 135 0.28 -11.06 -5.09
C GLN A 135 -1.08 -11.49 -5.64
N LEU A 136 -1.64 -10.73 -6.56
CA LEU A 136 -2.99 -10.97 -7.06
C LEU A 136 -3.00 -11.86 -8.31
N GLY A 137 -1.94 -11.88 -9.11
CA GLY A 137 -1.87 -12.69 -10.33
C GLY A 137 -2.95 -12.37 -11.36
N SER A 138 -3.68 -11.26 -11.18
CA SER A 138 -4.84 -10.82 -11.97
C SER A 138 -4.55 -9.46 -12.59
N GLN A 139 -5.44 -9.01 -13.47
CA GLN A 139 -5.34 -7.65 -14.01
C GLN A 139 -5.70 -6.63 -12.94
N ILE A 140 -4.90 -5.59 -12.81
CA ILE A 140 -5.09 -4.55 -11.81
C ILE A 140 -5.45 -3.25 -12.49
N VAL A 141 -6.54 -2.63 -12.03
CA VAL A 141 -6.91 -1.26 -12.35
C VAL A 141 -6.46 -0.36 -11.21
N TRP A 142 -5.59 0.60 -11.52
CA TRP A 142 -4.98 1.46 -10.52
C TRP A 142 -5.73 2.78 -10.37
N TYR A 143 -5.88 3.19 -9.11
CA TYR A 143 -6.47 4.47 -8.74
C TYR A 143 -5.55 5.19 -7.76
N GLY A 144 -5.34 6.48 -8.00
CA GLY A 144 -4.67 7.36 -7.05
C GLY A 144 -5.63 7.83 -5.96
N THR A 145 -5.12 7.99 -4.75
CA THR A 145 -5.83 8.59 -3.62
C THR A 145 -4.84 9.25 -2.67
N THR A 146 -5.30 10.10 -1.76
CA THR A 146 -4.44 10.80 -0.81
C THR A 146 -4.05 9.93 0.38
N LEU A 147 -2.94 10.31 1.04
CA LEU A 147 -2.48 9.64 2.26
C LEU A 147 -3.52 9.68 3.37
N ASP A 148 -4.23 10.81 3.54
CA ASP A 148 -5.26 10.95 4.56
C ASP A 148 -6.43 9.99 4.34
N VAL A 149 -6.90 9.87 3.09
CA VAL A 149 -7.98 8.93 2.72
C VAL A 149 -7.56 7.49 2.99
N LEU A 150 -6.32 7.14 2.63
CA LEU A 150 -5.79 5.80 2.89
C LEU A 150 -5.56 5.53 4.36
N ALA A 151 -5.03 6.49 5.12
CA ALA A 151 -4.83 6.34 6.56
C ALA A 151 -6.15 6.05 7.28
N ASP A 152 -7.18 6.87 7.02
CA ASP A 152 -8.52 6.68 7.59
C ASP A 152 -9.09 5.30 7.26
N TYR A 153 -8.94 4.87 6.01
CA TYR A 153 -9.43 3.56 5.57
C TYR A 153 -8.64 2.40 6.20
N LEU A 154 -7.31 2.49 6.24
CA LEU A 154 -6.45 1.45 6.80
C LEU A 154 -6.60 1.30 8.32
N GLU A 155 -6.80 2.40 9.05
CA GLU A 155 -7.08 2.37 10.49
C GLU A 155 -8.42 1.67 10.77
N LYS A 156 -9.45 1.97 9.97
CA LYS A 156 -10.74 1.27 10.06
C LYS A 156 -10.60 -0.22 9.75
N LEU A 157 -9.92 -0.56 8.66
CA LEU A 157 -9.69 -1.94 8.24
C LEU A 157 -8.93 -2.74 9.32
N GLU A 158 -7.91 -2.14 9.93
CA GLU A 158 -7.16 -2.76 11.01
C GLU A 158 -8.00 -2.98 12.27
N SER A 159 -8.86 -2.03 12.62
CA SER A 159 -9.77 -2.17 13.75
C SER A 159 -10.79 -3.30 13.53
N GLU A 160 -11.27 -3.48 12.30
CA GLU A 160 -12.16 -4.58 11.91
C GLU A 160 -11.44 -5.94 12.02
N HIS A 161 -10.16 -6.03 11.62
CA HIS A 161 -9.37 -7.25 11.74
C HIS A 161 -8.92 -7.56 13.17
N ALA A 162 -8.82 -6.58 14.04
CA ALA A 162 -8.51 -6.77 15.46
C ALA A 162 -9.73 -7.22 16.27
N ALA A 163 -10.96 -7.01 15.79
CA ALA A 163 -12.16 -7.50 16.44
C ALA A 163 -12.22 -9.03 16.40
N PRO A 164 -12.57 -9.73 17.49
CA PRO A 164 -12.60 -11.20 17.51
C PRO A 164 -13.61 -11.71 16.46
N SER A 165 -13.11 -12.42 15.44
CA SER A 165 -13.93 -13.07 14.42
C SER A 165 -14.82 -14.10 15.07
N ILE A 166 -16.14 -13.89 15.02
CA ILE A 166 -17.10 -14.99 15.15
C ILE A 166 -16.96 -15.80 13.87
N ALA A 167 -16.40 -17.00 13.99
CA ALA A 167 -15.93 -17.85 12.92
C ALA A 167 -17.00 -18.13 11.85
N THR A 168 -16.74 -17.71 10.62
CA THR A 168 -17.21 -18.38 9.41
C THR A 168 -15.99 -18.65 8.54
N GLY A 169 -15.65 -19.93 8.38
CA GLY A 169 -14.42 -20.37 7.72
C GLY A 169 -14.49 -20.16 6.21
N THR A 170 -13.95 -19.06 5.76
CA THR A 170 -13.61 -18.85 4.36
C THR A 170 -12.12 -18.57 4.26
N ARG A 171 -11.42 -19.38 3.48
CA ARG A 171 -9.96 -19.31 3.31
C ARG A 171 -9.64 -18.03 2.54
N SER A 172 -8.84 -17.15 3.13
CA SER A 172 -8.37 -15.93 2.48
C SER A 172 -7.63 -16.26 1.18
N PRO A 173 -7.92 -15.59 0.05
CA PRO A 173 -7.15 -15.73 -1.19
C PRO A 173 -5.68 -15.31 -1.03
N PHE A 174 -5.36 -14.57 0.04
CA PHE A 174 -4.01 -14.13 0.37
C PHE A 174 -3.24 -15.09 1.30
N ALA A 175 -3.81 -16.24 1.67
CA ALA A 175 -3.10 -17.21 2.51
C ALA A 175 -2.04 -17.97 1.68
N PRO A 176 -0.79 -18.08 2.17
CA PRO A 176 0.23 -18.89 1.49
C PRO A 176 -0.24 -20.35 1.35
N PRO A 177 0.13 -21.06 0.27
CA PRO A 177 -0.26 -22.44 0.06
C PRO A 177 0.25 -23.29 1.24
N ALA A 178 -0.66 -24.07 1.85
CA ALA A 178 -0.30 -24.97 2.93
C ALA A 178 0.79 -25.93 2.47
N ALA A 179 1.91 -25.98 3.19
CA ALA A 179 3.00 -26.94 2.95
C ALA A 179 2.39 -28.34 2.98
N GLY A 180 2.50 -29.04 1.84
CA GLY A 180 1.98 -30.39 1.67
C GLY A 180 2.58 -31.32 2.70
N GLY A 181 1.72 -31.90 3.56
CA GLY A 181 2.09 -32.96 4.47
C GLY A 181 2.54 -34.17 3.66
N ALA A 182 3.75 -34.65 3.93
CA ALA A 182 4.26 -35.88 3.39
C ALA A 182 3.41 -37.08 3.89
N PRO A 183 3.11 -38.06 3.05
CA PRO A 183 2.38 -39.25 3.52
C PRO A 183 3.27 -40.10 4.43
N ALA A 184 2.76 -40.37 5.62
CA ALA A 184 3.38 -41.35 6.53
C ALA A 184 3.37 -42.71 5.86
N LYS A 185 4.55 -43.30 5.66
CA LYS A 185 4.70 -44.73 5.31
C LYS A 185 4.41 -45.53 6.56
N SER A 186 3.32 -46.29 6.52
CA SER A 186 3.10 -47.42 7.44
C SER A 186 3.92 -48.62 6.99
N ALA A 187 4.72 -49.10 7.87
CA ALA A 187 5.35 -50.43 7.79
C ALA A 187 4.33 -51.51 8.06
#